data_1196a721a59bbd4325d9a4f3f178ddc2
#
_entry.id   1196a721a59bbd4325d9a4f3f178ddc2
#
_cell.length_a   1.000
_cell.length_b   1.000
_cell.length_c   1.000
_cell.angle_alpha   90.00
_cell.angle_beta   90.00
_cell.angle_gamma   90.00
#
_symmetry.space_group_name_H-M   'P 1'
#
loop_
_entity.id
_entity.type
_entity.pdbx_description
1 polymer ?
#
loop_
_entity_poly.entity_id
_entity_poly.type
_entity_poly.pdbx_seq_one_letter_code
_entity_poly.pdbx_strand_id
1 'polypeptide(L)'
;TGYFYEAVDGSKREFWESEKIDARAVEGTDKSIYQQIINEYGEDSDEARVEVYGDFPKSGQDQFIAPHLVDDAVARPLYKDPTAPVVVGVDPARGGMDSTVIVVRQGRDIVAIRRFKGEDTMAVVGHVIDAIDEYKPTLTVIDEGGLGYGILDRLTEQRYKVKGVNFGSKSKTPLMWGNKRAEMWGAMRDWLKTASIPLDRGLKNDLIGPTKKPDSKGTIFLEGKKEMKARGLASPDAADALAVTFAFPVA
;
A
#
# COMPACT_ATOMS: atom_id res chain seq x y z
N THR A 1 -13.43 -0.26 15.43
CA THR A 1 -13.88 -0.89 16.68
C THR A 1 -15.37 -0.59 16.86
N GLY A 2 -16.23 -1.59 16.73
CA GLY A 2 -17.69 -1.47 16.90
C GLY A 2 -18.11 -1.87 18.32
N TYR A 3 -19.38 -1.57 18.68
CA TYR A 3 -19.95 -1.94 19.99
C TYR A 3 -19.79 -3.44 20.30
N PHE A 4 -19.93 -4.30 19.30
CA PHE A 4 -19.78 -5.75 19.45
C PHE A 4 -18.36 -6.15 19.86
N TYR A 5 -17.33 -5.55 19.26
CA TYR A 5 -15.94 -5.76 19.69
C TYR A 5 -15.71 -5.33 21.14
N GLU A 6 -16.23 -4.14 21.53
CA GLU A 6 -16.10 -3.65 22.90
C GLU A 6 -16.80 -4.55 23.93
N ALA A 7 -17.87 -5.23 23.52
CA ALA A 7 -18.61 -6.17 24.37
C ALA A 7 -17.91 -7.53 24.53
N VAL A 8 -17.21 -8.00 23.48
CA VAL A 8 -16.62 -9.36 23.48
C VAL A 8 -15.15 -9.34 23.91
N ASP A 9 -14.35 -8.40 23.38
CA ASP A 9 -12.88 -8.39 23.53
C ASP A 9 -12.35 -7.04 24.04
N GLY A 10 -13.20 -6.01 24.12
CA GLY A 10 -12.84 -4.66 24.51
C GLY A 10 -13.20 -4.29 25.95
N SER A 11 -13.37 -2.98 26.17
CA SER A 11 -13.56 -2.38 27.50
C SER A 11 -14.86 -2.75 28.20
N LYS A 12 -15.85 -3.30 27.47
CA LYS A 12 -17.16 -3.70 28.03
C LYS A 12 -17.31 -5.19 28.26
N ARG A 13 -16.24 -5.95 28.10
CA ARG A 13 -16.25 -7.42 28.24
C ARG A 13 -16.81 -7.92 29.57
N GLU A 14 -16.58 -7.19 30.66
CA GLU A 14 -17.06 -7.54 32.00
C GLU A 14 -18.59 -7.55 32.15
N PHE A 15 -19.32 -6.87 31.23
CA PHE A 15 -20.78 -6.81 31.25
C PHE A 15 -21.45 -7.86 30.35
N TRP A 16 -20.67 -8.70 29.65
CA TRP A 16 -21.19 -9.62 28.64
C TRP A 16 -20.57 -11.01 28.80
N GLU A 17 -21.39 -12.03 28.72
CA GLU A 17 -20.94 -13.40 28.53
C GLU A 17 -20.80 -13.64 27.01
N SER A 18 -19.64 -14.07 26.56
CA SER A 18 -19.36 -14.32 25.15
C SER A 18 -18.73 -15.70 24.97
N GLU A 19 -19.16 -16.39 23.92
CA GLU A 19 -18.63 -17.68 23.52
C GLU A 19 -18.05 -17.56 22.11
N LYS A 20 -16.84 -18.10 21.90
CA LYS A 20 -16.19 -18.20 20.61
C LYS A 20 -16.46 -19.60 20.05
N ILE A 21 -17.06 -19.66 18.87
CA ILE A 21 -17.41 -20.92 18.20
C ILE A 21 -16.54 -21.09 16.96
N ASP A 22 -15.72 -22.14 16.93
CA ASP A 22 -15.06 -22.60 15.71
C ASP A 22 -16.11 -23.33 14.84
N ALA A 23 -16.35 -22.77 13.64
CA ALA A 23 -17.39 -23.30 12.75
C ALA A 23 -17.15 -24.77 12.32
N ARG A 24 -15.90 -25.24 12.38
CA ARG A 24 -15.56 -26.65 12.10
C ARG A 24 -16.02 -27.60 13.18
N ALA A 25 -16.23 -27.12 14.41
CA ALA A 25 -16.74 -27.91 15.54
C ALA A 25 -18.26 -28.02 15.55
N VAL A 26 -18.98 -27.21 14.77
CA VAL A 26 -20.45 -27.23 14.72
C VAL A 26 -20.95 -28.42 13.93
N GLU A 27 -21.88 -29.20 14.48
CA GLU A 27 -22.52 -30.32 13.78
C GLU A 27 -23.45 -29.78 12.67
N GLY A 28 -23.51 -30.53 11.54
CA GLY A 28 -24.40 -30.18 10.42
C GLY A 28 -23.87 -29.12 9.47
N THR A 29 -22.67 -28.57 9.68
CA THR A 29 -22.05 -27.63 8.75
C THR A 29 -21.22 -28.36 7.68
N ASP A 30 -21.14 -27.79 6.47
CA ASP A 30 -20.26 -28.29 5.41
C ASP A 30 -18.82 -27.87 5.67
N LYS A 31 -18.05 -28.79 6.23
CA LYS A 31 -16.64 -28.54 6.61
C LYS A 31 -15.71 -28.32 5.41
N SER A 32 -16.12 -28.70 4.21
CA SER A 32 -15.33 -28.51 2.99
C SER A 32 -15.20 -27.03 2.63
N ILE A 33 -16.22 -26.23 2.92
CA ILE A 33 -16.21 -24.76 2.70
C ILE A 33 -15.14 -24.12 3.58
N TYR A 34 -15.03 -24.51 4.84
CA TYR A 34 -14.04 -23.95 5.76
C TYR A 34 -12.61 -24.32 5.35
N GLN A 35 -12.40 -25.53 4.87
CA GLN A 35 -11.10 -25.94 4.34
C GLN A 35 -10.76 -25.19 3.05
N GLN A 36 -11.73 -24.89 2.20
CA GLN A 36 -11.55 -24.11 0.99
C GLN A 36 -11.14 -22.66 1.36
N ILE A 37 -11.77 -22.02 2.33
CA ILE A 37 -11.41 -20.69 2.81
C ILE A 37 -9.94 -20.68 3.30
N ILE A 38 -9.57 -21.67 4.12
CA ILE A 38 -8.19 -21.79 4.62
C ILE A 38 -7.19 -21.98 3.47
N ASN A 39 -7.51 -22.79 2.47
CA ASN A 39 -6.62 -23.05 1.34
C ASN A 39 -6.48 -21.83 0.41
N GLU A 40 -7.55 -21.04 0.24
CA GLU A 40 -7.59 -19.89 -0.65
C GLU A 40 -6.95 -18.65 -0.02
N TYR A 41 -7.26 -18.37 1.25
CA TYR A 41 -6.85 -17.15 1.93
C TYR A 41 -5.72 -17.34 2.94
N GLY A 42 -5.48 -18.57 3.39
CA GLY A 42 -4.50 -18.92 4.42
C GLY A 42 -5.11 -19.04 5.81
N GLU A 43 -4.49 -19.86 6.65
CA GLU A 43 -4.99 -20.19 8.00
C GLU A 43 -5.05 -18.95 8.93
N ASP A 44 -4.13 -18.01 8.77
CA ASP A 44 -4.01 -16.78 9.57
C ASP A 44 -4.71 -15.57 8.95
N SER A 45 -5.45 -15.75 7.84
CA SER A 45 -6.17 -14.68 7.16
C SER A 45 -7.34 -14.16 7.99
N ASP A 46 -7.78 -12.93 7.72
CA ASP A 46 -8.96 -12.39 8.37
C ASP A 46 -10.24 -13.14 7.97
N GLU A 47 -10.28 -13.67 6.75
CA GLU A 47 -11.35 -14.53 6.25
C GLU A 47 -11.46 -15.82 7.07
N ALA A 48 -10.34 -16.52 7.30
CA ALA A 48 -10.33 -17.72 8.12
C ALA A 48 -10.67 -17.42 9.58
N ARG A 49 -10.17 -16.29 10.13
CA ARG A 49 -10.47 -15.88 11.50
C ARG A 49 -11.96 -15.63 11.71
N VAL A 50 -12.61 -14.91 10.81
CA VAL A 50 -14.02 -14.53 10.93
C VAL A 50 -14.94 -15.71 10.60
N GLU A 51 -14.73 -16.33 9.44
CA GLU A 51 -15.67 -17.31 8.87
C GLU A 51 -15.46 -18.74 9.41
N VAL A 52 -14.24 -19.06 9.84
CA VAL A 52 -13.91 -20.41 10.32
C VAL A 52 -13.77 -20.45 11.84
N TYR A 53 -12.97 -19.54 12.40
CA TYR A 53 -12.61 -19.61 13.82
C TYR A 53 -13.54 -18.80 14.75
N GLY A 54 -14.48 -18.01 14.20
CA GLY A 54 -15.36 -17.13 14.98
C GLY A 54 -14.60 -16.07 15.77
N ASP A 55 -13.46 -15.64 15.24
CA ASP A 55 -12.56 -14.65 15.84
C ASP A 55 -12.70 -13.29 15.19
N PHE A 56 -12.28 -12.22 15.88
CA PHE A 56 -12.20 -10.91 15.22
C PHE A 56 -11.05 -10.88 14.22
N PRO A 57 -11.22 -10.15 13.10
CA PRO A 57 -10.12 -9.95 12.16
C PRO A 57 -8.97 -9.21 12.85
N LYS A 58 -7.73 -9.54 12.49
CA LYS A 58 -6.51 -8.83 12.95
C LYS A 58 -6.45 -7.42 12.39
N SER A 59 -6.98 -7.22 11.19
CA SER A 59 -7.11 -5.92 10.52
C SER A 59 -8.55 -5.43 10.59
N GLY A 60 -8.76 -4.11 10.64
CA GLY A 60 -10.09 -3.56 10.37
C GLY A 60 -10.55 -4.03 8.97
N GLN A 61 -11.78 -4.53 8.83
CA GLN A 61 -12.33 -5.09 7.57
C GLN A 61 -12.12 -4.19 6.35
N ASP A 62 -11.87 -2.90 6.58
CA ASP A 62 -11.74 -1.90 5.53
C ASP A 62 -10.28 -1.56 5.18
N GLN A 63 -9.27 -2.11 5.85
CA GLN A 63 -7.87 -1.81 5.50
C GLN A 63 -7.54 -2.33 4.11
N PHE A 64 -6.86 -1.50 3.31
CA PHE A 64 -6.47 -1.89 1.96
C PHE A 64 -5.31 -2.89 1.96
N ILE A 65 -4.33 -2.68 2.85
CA ILE A 65 -3.20 -3.58 3.09
C ILE A 65 -3.27 -4.05 4.54
N ALA A 66 -3.36 -5.35 4.75
CA ALA A 66 -3.40 -5.94 6.08
C ALA A 66 -2.04 -5.77 6.80
N PRO A 67 -2.02 -5.43 8.10
CA PRO A 67 -0.78 -5.20 8.85
C PRO A 67 0.20 -6.37 8.80
N HIS A 68 -0.27 -7.60 8.84
CA HIS A 68 0.59 -8.78 8.80
C HIS A 68 1.41 -8.88 7.52
N LEU A 69 0.85 -8.47 6.35
CA LEU A 69 1.61 -8.45 5.09
C LEU A 69 2.83 -7.52 5.17
N VAL A 70 2.66 -6.39 5.86
CA VAL A 70 3.75 -5.42 6.06
C VAL A 70 4.77 -5.97 7.07
N ASP A 71 4.31 -6.57 8.16
CA ASP A 71 5.18 -7.17 9.18
C ASP A 71 5.99 -8.33 8.60
N ASP A 72 5.38 -9.19 7.81
CA ASP A 72 6.06 -10.26 7.09
C ASP A 72 7.11 -9.71 6.10
N ALA A 73 6.78 -8.65 5.37
CA ALA A 73 7.71 -8.02 4.44
C ALA A 73 8.92 -7.39 5.16
N VAL A 74 8.73 -6.82 6.34
CA VAL A 74 9.81 -6.30 7.20
C VAL A 74 10.67 -7.44 7.76
N ALA A 75 10.08 -8.57 8.11
CA ALA A 75 10.81 -9.71 8.68
C ALA A 75 11.67 -10.46 7.64
N ARG A 76 11.37 -10.31 6.34
CA ARG A 76 12.13 -11.01 5.29
C ARG A 76 13.50 -10.36 5.06
N PRO A 77 14.55 -11.18 4.90
CA PRO A 77 15.87 -10.69 4.50
C PRO A 77 15.83 -10.13 3.08
N LEU A 78 16.71 -9.16 2.79
CA LEU A 78 16.88 -8.65 1.43
C LEU A 78 17.31 -9.73 0.45
N TYR A 79 16.68 -9.76 -0.71
CA TYR A 79 17.03 -10.70 -1.80
C TYR A 79 18.34 -10.34 -2.48
N LYS A 80 18.61 -9.02 -2.62
CA LYS A 80 19.84 -8.48 -3.24
C LYS A 80 20.10 -9.06 -4.63
N ASP A 81 19.04 -9.15 -5.45
CA ASP A 81 19.17 -9.61 -6.84
C ASP A 81 19.69 -8.47 -7.73
N PRO A 82 20.98 -8.53 -8.17
CA PRO A 82 21.54 -7.46 -8.98
C PRO A 82 21.02 -7.44 -10.42
N THR A 83 20.33 -8.50 -10.85
CA THR A 83 19.75 -8.61 -12.20
C THR A 83 18.34 -8.05 -12.27
N ALA A 84 17.70 -7.87 -11.11
CA ALA A 84 16.35 -7.33 -11.06
C ALA A 84 16.32 -5.86 -11.47
N PRO A 85 15.28 -5.42 -12.23
CA PRO A 85 15.18 -4.03 -12.66
C PRO A 85 15.02 -3.09 -11.48
N VAL A 86 15.70 -1.94 -11.56
CA VAL A 86 15.57 -0.83 -10.61
C VAL A 86 14.50 0.13 -11.10
N VAL A 87 13.56 0.47 -10.22
CA VAL A 87 12.51 1.45 -10.49
C VAL A 87 12.53 2.53 -9.40
N VAL A 88 12.57 3.78 -9.83
CA VAL A 88 12.44 4.94 -8.95
C VAL A 88 11.01 5.46 -9.04
N GLY A 89 10.34 5.58 -7.91
CA GLY A 89 9.02 6.19 -7.76
C GLY A 89 9.10 7.50 -6.99
N VAL A 90 8.42 8.53 -7.47
CA VAL A 90 8.43 9.87 -6.87
C VAL A 90 7.00 10.34 -6.62
N ASP A 91 6.69 10.66 -5.36
CA ASP A 91 5.47 11.39 -4.95
C ASP A 91 5.87 12.80 -4.52
N PRO A 92 5.73 13.83 -5.40
CA PRO A 92 6.14 15.19 -5.08
C PRO A 92 5.07 15.89 -4.23
N ALA A 93 5.49 16.54 -3.15
CA ALA A 93 4.63 17.37 -2.32
C ALA A 93 4.97 18.86 -2.43
N ARG A 94 3.94 19.70 -2.43
CA ARG A 94 4.09 21.15 -2.44
C ARG A 94 4.05 21.65 -1.01
N GLY A 95 5.19 21.92 -0.42
CA GLY A 95 5.31 22.65 0.86
C GLY A 95 4.23 22.35 1.92
N GLY A 96 4.45 22.67 3.16
CA GLY A 96 3.51 22.38 4.24
C GLY A 96 3.86 21.11 4.99
N MET A 97 2.85 20.30 5.36
CA MET A 97 3.06 19.11 6.20
C MET A 97 3.41 17.84 5.41
N ASP A 98 3.05 17.77 4.14
CA ASP A 98 3.33 16.62 3.27
C ASP A 98 4.79 16.65 2.79
N SER A 99 5.41 15.50 2.57
CA SER A 99 6.80 15.36 2.15
C SER A 99 6.90 14.88 0.71
N THR A 100 7.83 15.44 -0.07
CA THR A 100 8.27 14.77 -1.30
C THR A 100 9.00 13.49 -0.92
N VAL A 101 8.59 12.38 -1.50
CA VAL A 101 9.21 11.08 -1.22
C VAL A 101 9.72 10.45 -2.53
N ILE A 102 10.94 9.94 -2.47
CA ILE A 102 11.56 9.14 -3.52
C ILE A 102 11.79 7.74 -2.97
N VAL A 103 11.21 6.73 -3.62
CA VAL A 103 11.41 5.32 -3.29
C VAL A 103 12.17 4.64 -4.42
N VAL A 104 13.19 3.89 -4.08
CA VAL A 104 13.93 3.04 -5.02
C VAL A 104 13.63 1.58 -4.74
N ARG A 105 13.01 0.92 -5.70
CA ARG A 105 12.68 -0.51 -5.64
C ARG A 105 13.54 -1.29 -6.64
N GLN A 106 14.17 -2.38 -6.20
CA GLN A 106 14.86 -3.33 -7.07
C GLN A 106 14.24 -4.71 -6.89
N GLY A 107 13.55 -5.19 -7.92
CA GLY A 107 12.86 -6.48 -7.85
C GLY A 107 11.90 -6.56 -6.66
N ARG A 108 12.27 -7.37 -5.66
CA ARG A 108 11.49 -7.58 -4.43
C ARG A 108 11.96 -6.74 -3.24
N ASP A 109 12.98 -5.91 -3.41
CA ASP A 109 13.55 -5.11 -2.33
C ASP A 109 13.20 -3.63 -2.47
N ILE A 110 12.97 -2.95 -1.35
CA ILE A 110 13.13 -1.50 -1.26
C ILE A 110 14.58 -1.24 -0.87
N VAL A 111 15.33 -0.61 -1.77
CA VAL A 111 16.76 -0.33 -1.56
C VAL A 111 17.01 1.06 -0.98
N ALA A 112 16.09 2.01 -1.20
CA ALA A 112 16.19 3.35 -0.59
C ALA A 112 14.81 4.01 -0.45
N ILE A 113 14.68 4.86 0.58
CA ILE A 113 13.56 5.80 0.78
C ILE A 113 14.19 7.13 1.18
N ARG A 114 13.90 8.18 0.42
CA ARG A 114 14.36 9.55 0.69
C ARG A 114 13.15 10.46 0.88
N ARG A 115 13.18 11.31 1.90
CA ARG A 115 12.09 12.22 2.26
C ARG A 115 12.62 13.63 2.35
N PHE A 116 11.92 14.56 1.72
CA PHE A 116 12.28 15.97 1.67
C PHE A 116 11.06 16.82 2.06
N LYS A 117 11.27 17.83 2.90
CA LYS A 117 10.21 18.74 3.35
C LYS A 117 10.53 20.17 2.97
N GLY A 118 9.51 20.90 2.50
CA GLY A 118 9.64 22.32 2.23
C GLY A 118 10.50 22.69 1.03
N GLU A 119 10.83 21.71 0.19
CA GLU A 119 11.64 21.89 -1.00
C GLU A 119 10.84 22.52 -2.15
N ASP A 120 11.52 23.38 -2.92
CA ASP A 120 10.95 23.89 -4.15
C ASP A 120 11.06 22.88 -5.31
N THR A 121 10.39 23.18 -6.42
CA THR A 121 10.34 22.29 -7.59
C THR A 121 11.72 21.97 -8.14
N MET A 122 12.66 22.95 -8.15
CA MET A 122 14.00 22.75 -8.71
C MET A 122 14.89 21.91 -7.78
N ALA A 123 14.75 22.07 -6.48
CA ALA A 123 15.41 21.22 -5.51
C ALA A 123 14.94 19.76 -5.65
N VAL A 124 13.63 19.53 -5.79
CA VAL A 124 13.08 18.20 -6.04
C VAL A 124 13.61 17.60 -7.35
N VAL A 125 13.70 18.38 -8.43
CA VAL A 125 14.35 17.95 -9.68
C VAL A 125 15.77 17.48 -9.42
N GLY A 126 16.56 18.23 -8.63
CA GLY A 126 17.92 17.85 -8.24
C GLY A 126 17.96 16.50 -7.53
N HIS A 127 17.10 16.31 -6.52
CA HIS A 127 17.01 15.04 -5.77
C HIS A 127 16.62 13.83 -6.65
N VAL A 128 15.74 14.04 -7.64
CA VAL A 128 15.39 12.98 -8.60
C VAL A 128 16.58 12.65 -9.51
N ILE A 129 17.32 13.67 -9.96
CA ILE A 129 18.55 13.47 -10.75
C ILE A 129 19.58 12.68 -9.95
N ASP A 130 19.82 13.06 -8.69
CA ASP A 130 20.74 12.35 -7.80
C ASP A 130 20.35 10.86 -7.65
N ALA A 131 19.05 10.59 -7.50
CA ALA A 131 18.55 9.20 -7.42
C ALA A 131 18.75 8.45 -8.75
N ILE A 132 18.51 9.10 -9.90
CA ILE A 132 18.75 8.49 -11.22
C ILE A 132 20.24 8.20 -11.41
N ASP A 133 21.11 9.12 -11.02
CA ASP A 133 22.55 8.97 -11.21
C ASP A 133 23.15 7.92 -10.28
N GLU A 134 22.66 7.80 -9.06
CA GLU A 134 23.13 6.81 -8.09
C GLU A 134 22.67 5.40 -8.42
N TYR A 135 21.36 5.23 -8.69
CA TYR A 135 20.76 3.90 -8.84
C TYR A 135 20.64 3.40 -10.27
N LYS A 136 20.87 4.26 -11.27
CA LYS A 136 20.77 3.93 -12.72
C LYS A 136 19.50 3.14 -13.06
N PRO A 137 18.31 3.67 -12.74
CA PRO A 137 17.06 2.91 -12.84
C PRO A 137 16.72 2.58 -14.29
N THR A 138 16.09 1.41 -14.48
CA THR A 138 15.44 1.02 -15.74
C THR A 138 14.27 1.96 -16.05
N LEU A 139 13.58 2.44 -15.01
CA LEU A 139 12.44 3.33 -15.13
C LEU A 139 12.35 4.27 -13.91
N THR A 140 12.13 5.56 -14.19
CA THR A 140 11.73 6.54 -13.17
C THR A 140 10.30 7.00 -13.45
N VAL A 141 9.44 6.92 -12.45
CA VAL A 141 8.02 7.31 -12.55
C VAL A 141 7.70 8.37 -11.52
N ILE A 142 6.97 9.40 -11.93
CA ILE A 142 6.60 10.56 -11.11
C ILE A 142 5.08 10.69 -11.09
N ASP A 143 4.48 10.87 -9.90
CA ASP A 143 3.08 11.28 -9.83
C ASP A 143 2.93 12.67 -10.45
N GLU A 144 2.10 12.78 -11.49
CA GLU A 144 1.82 14.02 -12.22
C GLU A 144 0.98 15.01 -11.40
N GLY A 145 0.43 14.61 -10.25
CA GLY A 145 -0.38 15.48 -9.41
C GLY A 145 0.37 16.73 -8.95
N GLY A 146 -0.28 17.89 -8.99
CA GLY A 146 0.25 19.13 -8.42
C GLY A 146 1.59 19.57 -9.03
N LEU A 147 2.71 19.42 -8.28
CA LEU A 147 4.05 19.80 -8.73
C LEU A 147 4.66 18.82 -9.75
N GLY A 148 4.14 17.61 -9.82
CA GLY A 148 4.73 16.54 -10.63
C GLY A 148 4.87 16.90 -12.11
N TYR A 149 3.92 17.65 -12.67
CA TYR A 149 4.02 18.12 -14.06
C TYR A 149 5.27 18.97 -14.29
N GLY A 150 5.53 19.96 -13.42
CA GLY A 150 6.71 20.83 -13.59
C GLY A 150 8.03 20.08 -13.41
N ILE A 151 8.08 19.09 -12.53
CA ILE A 151 9.24 18.23 -12.34
C ILE A 151 9.46 17.36 -13.59
N LEU A 152 8.38 16.74 -14.10
CA LEU A 152 8.39 15.89 -15.29
C LEU A 152 8.88 16.66 -16.52
N ASP A 153 8.33 17.88 -16.76
CA ASP A 153 8.71 18.74 -17.87
C ASP A 153 10.19 19.10 -17.80
N ARG A 154 10.68 19.51 -16.60
CA ARG A 154 12.08 19.90 -16.43
C ARG A 154 13.03 18.73 -16.64
N LEU A 155 12.74 17.55 -16.13
CA LEU A 155 13.55 16.34 -16.34
C LEU A 155 13.55 15.92 -17.82
N THR A 156 12.41 16.03 -18.49
CA THR A 156 12.28 15.73 -19.93
C THR A 156 13.09 16.71 -20.79
N GLU A 157 13.04 18.00 -20.47
CA GLU A 157 13.87 19.03 -21.11
C GLU A 157 15.37 18.70 -20.98
N GLN A 158 15.78 18.21 -19.80
CA GLN A 158 17.15 17.76 -19.53
C GLN A 158 17.48 16.36 -20.10
N ARG A 159 16.55 15.77 -20.88
CA ARG A 159 16.68 14.45 -21.54
C ARG A 159 16.78 13.25 -20.60
N TYR A 160 16.31 13.36 -19.36
CA TYR A 160 16.16 12.22 -18.50
C TYR A 160 14.97 11.35 -18.96
N LYS A 161 15.12 10.02 -18.89
CA LYS A 161 14.05 9.07 -19.24
C LYS A 161 13.11 8.90 -18.04
N VAL A 162 12.10 9.75 -17.98
CA VAL A 162 11.07 9.72 -16.92
C VAL A 162 9.69 9.51 -17.53
N LYS A 163 8.76 8.96 -16.74
CA LYS A 163 7.35 8.83 -17.10
C LYS A 163 6.49 9.40 -15.99
N GLY A 164 5.46 10.12 -16.39
CA GLY A 164 4.42 10.57 -15.47
C GLY A 164 3.30 9.54 -15.32
N VAL A 165 2.64 9.57 -14.17
CA VAL A 165 1.40 8.82 -13.93
C VAL A 165 0.41 9.69 -13.17
N ASN A 166 -0.83 9.76 -13.64
CA ASN A 166 -1.91 10.45 -12.93
C ASN A 166 -2.70 9.44 -12.11
N PHE A 167 -2.74 9.63 -10.81
CA PHE A 167 -3.46 8.77 -9.85
C PHE A 167 -4.95 8.68 -10.14
N GLY A 168 -5.55 9.76 -10.60
CA GLY A 168 -6.97 9.83 -10.97
C GLY A 168 -7.31 9.21 -12.32
N SER A 169 -6.31 8.85 -13.13
CA SER A 169 -6.55 8.29 -14.45
C SER A 169 -7.22 6.91 -14.38
N LYS A 170 -7.76 6.47 -15.51
CA LYS A 170 -8.51 5.22 -15.62
C LYS A 170 -7.59 4.00 -15.38
N SER A 171 -8.07 3.06 -14.58
CA SER A 171 -7.41 1.77 -14.37
C SER A 171 -7.40 0.94 -15.67
N LYS A 172 -6.40 0.08 -15.83
CA LYS A 172 -6.35 -0.93 -16.89
C LYS A 172 -7.35 -2.07 -16.64
N THR A 173 -7.76 -2.27 -15.39
CA THR A 173 -8.75 -3.27 -14.97
C THR A 173 -9.91 -2.59 -14.24
N PRO A 174 -10.77 -1.83 -14.96
CA PRO A 174 -11.77 -0.95 -14.35
C PRO A 174 -12.91 -1.70 -13.65
N LEU A 175 -13.05 -3.01 -13.85
CA LEU A 175 -14.00 -3.84 -13.09
C LEU A 175 -13.51 -4.13 -11.67
N MET A 176 -12.19 -4.08 -11.44
CA MET A 176 -11.57 -4.34 -10.13
C MET A 176 -11.16 -3.04 -9.43
N TRP A 177 -10.51 -2.12 -10.14
CA TRP A 177 -9.91 -0.92 -9.59
C TRP A 177 -10.54 0.34 -10.17
N GLY A 178 -11.03 1.23 -9.33
CA GLY A 178 -11.76 2.42 -9.74
C GLY A 178 -10.89 3.51 -10.39
N ASN A 179 -9.60 3.53 -10.11
CA ASN A 179 -8.65 4.45 -10.72
C ASN A 179 -7.23 3.86 -10.72
N LYS A 180 -6.29 4.59 -11.32
CA LYS A 180 -4.89 4.17 -11.43
C LYS A 180 -4.20 4.06 -10.08
N ARG A 181 -4.53 4.91 -9.10
CA ARG A 181 -3.99 4.81 -7.74
C ARG A 181 -4.36 3.49 -7.09
N ALA A 182 -5.64 3.11 -7.13
CA ALA A 182 -6.10 1.84 -6.57
C ALA A 182 -5.47 0.63 -7.27
N GLU A 183 -5.28 0.67 -8.59
CA GLU A 183 -4.58 -0.37 -9.36
C GLU A 183 -3.13 -0.52 -8.90
N MET A 184 -2.38 0.58 -8.81
CA MET A 184 -0.98 0.55 -8.35
C MET A 184 -0.85 0.04 -6.92
N TRP A 185 -1.74 0.47 -6.03
CA TRP A 185 -1.79 -0.02 -4.65
C TRP A 185 -2.15 -1.51 -4.57
N GLY A 186 -3.04 -1.99 -5.44
CA GLY A 186 -3.35 -3.41 -5.57
C GLY A 186 -2.13 -4.24 -5.98
N ALA A 187 -1.39 -3.77 -6.99
CA ALA A 187 -0.16 -4.41 -7.44
C ALA A 187 0.93 -4.39 -6.34
N MET A 188 1.07 -3.27 -5.61
CA MET A 188 1.97 -3.15 -4.46
C MET A 188 1.59 -4.11 -3.33
N ARG A 189 0.29 -4.23 -3.00
CA ARG A 189 -0.20 -5.19 -2.00
C ARG A 189 0.15 -6.63 -2.39
N ASP A 190 -0.04 -7.01 -3.63
CA ASP A 190 0.31 -8.35 -4.10
C ASP A 190 1.83 -8.58 -4.10
N TRP A 191 2.63 -7.56 -4.42
CA TRP A 191 4.08 -7.60 -4.32
C TRP A 191 4.56 -7.77 -2.87
N LEU A 192 3.93 -7.14 -1.88
CA LEU A 192 4.26 -7.26 -0.45
C LEU A 192 4.19 -8.69 0.07
N LYS A 193 3.39 -9.57 -0.54
CA LYS A 193 3.33 -10.99 -0.16
C LYS A 193 4.68 -11.70 -0.23
N THR A 194 5.59 -11.18 -1.06
CA THR A 194 6.92 -11.78 -1.28
C THR A 194 8.07 -10.78 -1.17
N ALA A 195 7.80 -9.52 -0.89
CA ALA A 195 8.78 -8.45 -0.82
C ALA A 195 9.58 -8.46 0.48
N SER A 196 10.75 -7.81 0.45
CA SER A 196 11.50 -7.38 1.62
C SER A 196 11.53 -5.86 1.67
N ILE A 197 11.11 -5.29 2.79
CA ILE A 197 11.07 -3.84 3.00
C ILE A 197 11.83 -3.46 4.28
N PRO A 198 12.38 -2.24 4.38
CA PRO A 198 13.10 -1.82 5.56
C PRO A 198 12.15 -1.65 6.76
N LEU A 199 12.70 -1.80 7.98
CA LEU A 199 12.02 -1.42 9.20
C LEU A 199 11.91 0.12 9.27
N ASP A 200 10.90 0.67 8.61
CA ASP A 200 10.60 2.11 8.57
C ASP A 200 9.18 2.34 9.09
N ARG A 201 9.08 2.98 10.25
CA ARG A 201 7.79 3.23 10.92
C ARG A 201 6.87 4.12 10.08
N GLY A 202 7.42 5.09 9.37
CA GLY A 202 6.65 5.98 8.49
C GLY A 202 6.03 5.20 7.34
N LEU A 203 6.84 4.40 6.62
CA LEU A 203 6.35 3.55 5.53
C LEU A 203 5.30 2.54 6.05
N LYS A 204 5.54 1.89 7.19
CA LYS A 204 4.56 0.97 7.78
C LYS A 204 3.22 1.65 8.02
N ASN A 205 3.21 2.82 8.66
CA ASN A 205 1.98 3.58 8.91
C ASN A 205 1.28 4.00 7.62
N ASP A 206 2.03 4.41 6.59
CA ASP A 206 1.51 4.80 5.29
C ASP A 206 0.86 3.60 4.58
N LEU A 207 1.46 2.41 4.65
CA LEU A 207 0.94 1.20 4.01
C LEU A 207 -0.36 0.70 4.65
N ILE A 208 -0.47 0.72 5.98
CA ILE A 208 -1.62 0.19 6.71
C ILE A 208 -2.73 1.23 6.95
N GLY A 209 -2.45 2.52 6.74
CA GLY A 209 -3.39 3.61 7.05
C GLY A 209 -4.63 3.67 6.16
N PRO A 210 -4.50 3.60 4.82
CA PRO A 210 -5.64 3.72 3.91
C PRO A 210 -6.61 2.56 3.97
N THR A 211 -7.91 2.88 3.85
CA THR A 211 -8.98 1.90 3.74
C THR A 211 -9.41 1.68 2.30
N LYS A 212 -9.99 0.52 2.02
CA LYS A 212 -10.66 0.21 0.75
C LYS A 212 -12.08 0.77 0.76
N LYS A 213 -12.52 1.29 -0.38
CA LYS A 213 -13.87 1.79 -0.59
C LYS A 213 -14.46 1.15 -1.83
N PRO A 214 -15.25 0.08 -1.70
CA PRO A 214 -15.98 -0.47 -2.83
C PRO A 214 -17.12 0.48 -3.23
N ASP A 215 -17.33 0.65 -4.55
CA ASP A 215 -18.53 1.30 -5.06
C ASP A 215 -19.73 0.32 -5.09
N SER A 216 -20.88 0.78 -5.57
CA SER A 216 -22.08 -0.06 -5.69
C SER A 216 -21.95 -1.26 -6.63
N LYS A 217 -20.91 -1.31 -7.45
CA LYS A 217 -20.59 -2.40 -8.40
C LYS A 217 -19.48 -3.31 -7.88
N GLY A 218 -18.97 -3.05 -6.66
CA GLY A 218 -17.84 -3.79 -6.10
C GLY A 218 -16.47 -3.32 -6.58
N THR A 219 -16.38 -2.27 -7.40
CA THR A 219 -15.10 -1.70 -7.85
C THR A 219 -14.40 -1.02 -6.69
N ILE A 220 -13.15 -1.34 -6.46
CA ILE A 220 -12.39 -0.89 -5.29
C ILE A 220 -11.68 0.44 -5.57
N PHE A 221 -11.91 1.42 -4.70
CA PHE A 221 -11.15 2.65 -4.59
C PHE A 221 -10.32 2.64 -3.30
N LEU A 222 -9.26 3.42 -3.30
CA LEU A 222 -8.53 3.73 -2.07
C LEU A 222 -9.12 4.98 -1.43
N GLU A 223 -9.15 5.02 -0.11
CA GLU A 223 -9.54 6.18 0.67
C GLU A 223 -8.78 7.44 0.23
N GLY A 224 -9.48 8.56 0.16
CA GLY A 224 -8.88 9.85 -0.23
C GLY A 224 -8.05 10.49 0.87
N LYS A 225 -7.00 11.25 0.50
CA LYS A 225 -6.13 11.98 1.47
C LYS A 225 -6.95 12.89 2.43
N LYS A 226 -8.06 13.50 1.97
CA LYS A 226 -8.93 14.32 2.82
C LYS A 226 -9.64 13.51 3.92
N GLU A 227 -10.07 12.30 3.58
CA GLU A 227 -10.78 11.42 4.50
C GLU A 227 -9.79 10.82 5.52
N MET A 228 -8.59 10.45 5.08
CA MET A 228 -7.51 10.06 5.99
C MET A 228 -7.19 11.15 7.01
N LYS A 229 -7.05 12.41 6.56
CA LYS A 229 -6.83 13.58 7.44
C LYS A 229 -7.98 13.76 8.42
N ALA A 230 -9.24 13.55 8.02
CA ALA A 230 -10.40 13.60 8.91
C ALA A 230 -10.37 12.53 10.02
N ARG A 231 -9.70 11.40 9.78
CA ARG A 231 -9.42 10.33 10.77
C ARG A 231 -8.16 10.57 11.60
N GLY A 232 -7.48 11.72 11.43
CA GLY A 232 -6.23 12.05 12.12
C GLY A 232 -4.99 11.38 11.53
N LEU A 233 -5.07 10.84 10.32
CA LEU A 233 -3.94 10.22 9.63
C LEU A 233 -3.25 11.22 8.69
N ALA A 234 -1.93 11.10 8.56
CA ALA A 234 -1.16 11.83 7.56
C ALA A 234 -1.41 11.30 6.15
N SER A 235 -0.97 12.05 5.12
CA SER A 235 -0.88 11.54 3.76
C SER A 235 0.08 10.35 3.69
N PRO A 236 -0.23 9.28 2.93
CA PRO A 236 0.63 8.10 2.82
C PRO A 236 1.73 8.30 1.76
N ASP A 237 2.53 9.36 1.90
CA ASP A 237 3.45 9.85 0.86
C ASP A 237 4.51 8.80 0.48
N ALA A 238 5.06 8.05 1.46
CA ALA A 238 6.04 7.00 1.16
C ALA A 238 5.40 5.77 0.50
N ALA A 239 4.19 5.41 0.89
CA ALA A 239 3.45 4.33 0.24
C ALA A 239 2.95 4.74 -1.16
N ASP A 240 2.54 6.00 -1.37
CA ASP A 240 2.19 6.52 -2.70
C ASP A 240 3.41 6.52 -3.62
N ALA A 241 4.59 6.96 -3.16
CA ALA A 241 5.84 6.88 -3.92
C ALA A 241 6.24 5.44 -4.27
N LEU A 242 6.05 4.48 -3.34
CA LEU A 242 6.26 3.06 -3.63
C LEU A 242 5.25 2.55 -4.66
N ALA A 243 3.96 2.89 -4.51
CA ALA A 243 2.90 2.47 -5.43
C ALA A 243 3.16 2.94 -6.87
N VAL A 244 3.70 4.15 -7.05
CA VAL A 244 4.10 4.72 -8.35
C VAL A 244 5.08 3.80 -9.10
N THR A 245 5.93 3.03 -8.40
CA THR A 245 6.85 2.07 -9.04
C THR A 245 6.15 0.91 -9.76
N PHE A 246 4.84 0.74 -9.57
CA PHE A 246 4.00 -0.28 -10.23
C PHE A 246 3.14 0.28 -11.37
N ALA A 247 3.29 1.55 -11.73
CA ALA A 247 2.49 2.21 -12.76
C ALA A 247 2.64 1.58 -14.15
N PHE A 248 3.84 1.06 -14.44
CA PHE A 248 4.20 0.48 -15.74
C PHE A 248 4.96 -0.84 -15.54
N PRO A 249 4.81 -1.80 -16.47
CA PRO A 249 5.63 -3.01 -16.46
C PRO A 249 7.11 -2.66 -16.72
N VAL A 250 8.00 -3.36 -16.04
CA VAL A 250 9.45 -3.35 -16.26
C VAL A 250 9.92 -4.78 -16.43
N ALA A 251 10.75 -4.99 -17.43
CA ALA A 251 11.37 -6.29 -17.75
C ALA A 251 12.88 -6.20 -17.49
#